data_3b66edabe2d4e92ab9b8a20541e3567d
#
_entry.id   3b66edabe2d4e92ab9b8a20541e3567d
#
_cell.length_a   1.000
_cell.length_b   1.000
_cell.length_c   1.000
_cell.angle_alpha   90.00
_cell.angle_beta   90.00
_cell.angle_gamma   90.00
#
_symmetry.space_group_name_H-M   'P 1'
#
loop_
_entity.id
_entity.type
_entity.pdbx_description
1 polymer ?
#
loop_
_entity_poly.entity_id
_entity_poly.type
_entity_poly.pdbx_seq_one_letter_code
_entity_poly.pdbx_strand_id
1 'polypeptide(L)'
;MAKIARKLTDLVGNTPLMELSGYSGKYGLEQNIIAKLEAFNPAGSIKDRVALSMIEDAEVRGLLKPGATIIEPTSGNTGVGLAMVATIKGYHLILTMPETMSLERRNLLKALGAQIVLTDGLGGMAASIAKAQELRDSIPGSVILQQFENPANAAVHERTTGEEIWRDTDGEVAVFVAGVGTGGAVCGVARALKKHNPDIYIVAVEPASSPVLAGGEAAPHRIQGIGANFIPKLYDVSVVDEVMGVPDDEAIRAGRELAATEGLLAGISSGAAVYAARQLSLRPEFKNKKIVALLPDTGERYLSTELFAFDAYPLD
;
A
#
# COMPACT_ATOMS: atom_id res chain seq x y z
N MET A 1 -21.77 2.45 -25.31
CA MET A 1 -22.53 1.99 -24.13
C MET A 1 -22.27 2.93 -22.96
N ALA A 2 -23.28 3.22 -22.11
CA ALA A 2 -23.08 4.08 -20.96
C ALA A 2 -22.10 3.44 -19.95
N LYS A 3 -21.12 4.22 -19.49
CA LYS A 3 -20.12 3.77 -18.50
C LYS A 3 -20.58 4.18 -17.09
N ILE A 4 -21.68 3.63 -16.62
CA ILE A 4 -22.22 3.90 -15.28
C ILE A 4 -21.82 2.72 -14.39
N ALA A 5 -21.00 2.96 -13.35
CA ALA A 5 -20.69 1.98 -12.32
C ALA A 5 -21.95 1.64 -11.52
N ARG A 6 -22.17 0.39 -11.23
CA ARG A 6 -23.34 -0.09 -10.46
C ARG A 6 -23.05 -0.18 -8.96
N LYS A 7 -21.79 -0.42 -8.64
CA LYS A 7 -21.28 -0.52 -7.27
C LYS A 7 -19.94 0.22 -7.18
N LEU A 8 -19.58 0.68 -6.00
CA LEU A 8 -18.32 1.35 -5.79
C LEU A 8 -17.11 0.42 -6.08
N THR A 9 -17.28 -0.89 -5.89
CA THR A 9 -16.28 -1.90 -6.24
C THR A 9 -15.97 -1.98 -7.73
N ASP A 10 -16.88 -1.52 -8.62
CA ASP A 10 -16.64 -1.47 -10.07
C ASP A 10 -15.61 -0.39 -10.47
N LEU A 11 -15.28 0.51 -9.52
CA LEU A 11 -14.31 1.59 -9.70
C LEU A 11 -12.92 1.26 -9.12
N VAL A 12 -12.75 0.08 -8.53
CA VAL A 12 -11.45 -0.35 -7.99
C VAL A 12 -10.49 -0.66 -9.16
N GLY A 13 -9.30 -0.10 -9.08
CA GLY A 13 -8.29 -0.27 -10.11
C GLY A 13 -8.37 0.75 -11.25
N ASN A 14 -7.68 0.48 -12.34
CA ASN A 14 -7.48 1.41 -13.47
C ASN A 14 -7.07 2.82 -13.01
N THR A 15 -6.18 2.86 -12.02
CA THR A 15 -5.65 4.11 -11.47
C THR A 15 -4.69 4.76 -12.47
N PRO A 16 -4.60 6.10 -12.51
CA PRO A 16 -3.77 6.77 -13.51
C PRO A 16 -2.27 6.66 -13.21
N LEU A 17 -1.48 6.80 -14.26
CA LEU A 17 -0.08 7.20 -14.19
C LEU A 17 0.02 8.74 -14.37
N MET A 18 0.96 9.37 -13.67
CA MET A 18 1.23 10.79 -13.78
C MET A 18 2.74 11.06 -13.77
N GLU A 19 3.23 11.87 -14.68
CA GLU A 19 4.60 12.36 -14.62
C GLU A 19 4.76 13.40 -13.50
N LEU A 20 5.78 13.23 -12.67
CA LEU A 20 6.14 14.16 -11.60
C LEU A 20 7.10 15.22 -12.16
N SER A 21 6.60 16.07 -13.05
CA SER A 21 7.45 17.03 -13.79
C SER A 21 8.01 18.15 -12.92
N GLY A 22 7.24 18.66 -11.97
CA GLY A 22 7.68 19.67 -11.02
C GLY A 22 8.73 19.13 -10.06
N TYR A 23 8.52 17.93 -9.52
CA TYR A 23 9.47 17.26 -8.64
C TYR A 23 10.77 16.91 -9.40
N SER A 24 10.65 16.33 -10.57
CA SER A 24 11.81 15.96 -11.40
C SER A 24 12.60 17.18 -11.84
N GLY A 25 11.92 18.26 -12.23
CA GLY A 25 12.54 19.55 -12.59
C GLY A 25 13.29 20.18 -11.42
N LYS A 26 12.76 20.12 -10.18
CA LYS A 26 13.44 20.59 -8.97
C LYS A 26 14.81 19.93 -8.78
N TYR A 27 14.96 18.68 -9.16
CA TYR A 27 16.19 17.89 -9.02
C TYR A 27 17.00 17.80 -10.31
N GLY A 28 16.59 18.46 -11.38
CA GLY A 28 17.29 18.46 -12.67
C GLY A 28 17.38 17.07 -13.30
N LEU A 29 16.37 16.21 -13.10
CA LEU A 29 16.36 14.88 -13.67
C LEU A 29 16.13 14.94 -15.19
N GLU A 30 16.84 14.12 -15.95
CA GLU A 30 16.72 14.09 -17.42
C GLU A 30 15.40 13.45 -17.90
N GLN A 31 14.84 12.54 -17.11
CA GLN A 31 13.55 11.90 -17.36
C GLN A 31 12.64 12.09 -16.14
N ASN A 32 11.38 12.41 -16.36
CA ASN A 32 10.40 12.53 -15.29
C ASN A 32 10.13 11.17 -14.64
N ILE A 33 10.07 11.16 -13.29
CA ILE A 33 9.56 10.02 -12.55
C ILE A 33 8.07 9.90 -12.82
N ILE A 34 7.57 8.69 -13.01
CA ILE A 34 6.17 8.40 -13.25
C ILE A 34 5.56 7.84 -11.96
N ALA A 35 4.49 8.44 -11.49
CA ALA A 35 3.75 8.00 -10.30
C ALA A 35 2.54 7.14 -10.68
N LYS A 36 2.41 5.95 -10.09
CA LYS A 36 1.16 5.16 -10.10
C LYS A 36 0.30 5.60 -8.93
N LEU A 37 -0.80 6.30 -9.19
CA LEU A 37 -1.61 7.00 -8.19
C LEU A 37 -2.71 6.11 -7.62
N GLU A 38 -2.41 5.30 -6.62
CA GLU A 38 -3.37 4.38 -6.00
C GLU A 38 -4.39 5.08 -5.06
N ALA A 39 -4.19 6.36 -4.75
CA ALA A 39 -5.19 7.19 -4.08
C ALA A 39 -6.48 7.37 -4.91
N PHE A 40 -6.45 7.12 -6.21
CA PHE A 40 -7.61 7.17 -7.10
C PHE A 40 -8.52 5.94 -6.99
N ASN A 41 -8.16 4.93 -6.22
CA ASN A 41 -9.12 3.90 -5.83
C ASN A 41 -10.26 4.51 -4.97
N PRO A 42 -11.48 3.95 -5.00
CA PRO A 42 -12.67 4.57 -4.38
C PRO A 42 -12.56 4.83 -2.88
N ALA A 43 -11.85 4.00 -2.12
CA ALA A 43 -11.58 4.25 -0.70
C ALA A 43 -10.18 4.85 -0.46
N GLY A 44 -9.52 5.36 -1.51
CA GLY A 44 -8.32 6.19 -1.44
C GLY A 44 -7.01 5.45 -1.23
N SER A 45 -6.92 4.16 -1.53
CA SER A 45 -5.65 3.44 -1.44
C SER A 45 -5.58 2.16 -2.28
N ILE A 46 -4.35 1.68 -2.48
CA ILE A 46 -4.05 0.39 -3.12
C ILE A 46 -4.74 -0.80 -2.42
N LYS A 47 -5.10 -0.66 -1.14
CA LYS A 47 -5.70 -1.74 -0.36
C LYS A 47 -7.15 -2.03 -0.76
N ASP A 48 -7.79 -1.17 -1.52
CA ASP A 48 -9.10 -1.43 -2.11
C ASP A 48 -9.05 -2.65 -3.02
N ARG A 49 -7.98 -2.76 -3.82
CA ARG A 49 -7.72 -3.94 -4.67
C ARG A 49 -7.53 -5.21 -3.86
N VAL A 50 -6.73 -5.10 -2.79
CA VAL A 50 -6.41 -6.23 -1.91
C VAL A 50 -7.66 -6.71 -1.18
N ALA A 51 -8.44 -5.79 -0.60
CA ALA A 51 -9.67 -6.10 0.12
C ALA A 51 -10.69 -6.79 -0.77
N LEU A 52 -10.93 -6.25 -1.97
CA LEU A 52 -11.85 -6.84 -2.95
C LEU A 52 -11.40 -8.25 -3.33
N SER A 53 -10.12 -8.41 -3.68
CA SER A 53 -9.57 -9.69 -4.12
C SER A 53 -9.60 -10.76 -3.04
N MET A 54 -9.26 -10.43 -1.79
CA MET A 54 -9.28 -11.40 -0.69
C MET A 54 -10.71 -11.85 -0.35
N ILE A 55 -11.68 -10.94 -0.39
CA ILE A 55 -13.09 -11.28 -0.17
C ILE A 55 -13.60 -12.17 -1.30
N GLU A 56 -13.35 -11.81 -2.55
CA GLU A 56 -13.79 -12.61 -3.71
C GLU A 56 -13.13 -13.99 -3.77
N ASP A 57 -11.85 -14.10 -3.41
CA ASP A 57 -11.18 -15.41 -3.28
C ASP A 57 -11.84 -16.27 -2.19
N ALA A 58 -12.15 -15.67 -1.03
CA ALA A 58 -12.83 -16.38 0.05
C ALA A 58 -14.25 -16.83 -0.34
N GLU A 59 -14.98 -16.04 -1.13
CA GLU A 59 -16.29 -16.39 -1.70
C GLU A 59 -16.15 -17.58 -2.66
N VAL A 60 -15.23 -17.50 -3.62
CA VAL A 60 -14.99 -18.57 -4.61
C VAL A 60 -14.59 -19.89 -3.95
N ARG A 61 -13.78 -19.82 -2.89
CA ARG A 61 -13.36 -21.00 -2.11
C ARG A 61 -14.43 -21.52 -1.15
N GLY A 62 -15.59 -20.85 -1.06
CA GLY A 62 -16.67 -21.23 -0.16
C GLY A 62 -16.37 -21.01 1.33
N LEU A 63 -15.32 -20.24 1.65
CA LEU A 63 -14.94 -19.90 3.01
C LEU A 63 -15.85 -18.79 3.59
N LEU A 64 -16.32 -17.90 2.73
CA LEU A 64 -17.16 -16.76 3.09
C LEU A 64 -18.57 -16.94 2.52
N LYS A 65 -19.54 -17.14 3.39
CA LYS A 65 -20.97 -17.27 3.02
C LYS A 65 -21.66 -15.91 3.09
N PRO A 66 -22.76 -15.70 2.34
CA PRO A 66 -23.54 -14.45 2.44
C PRO A 66 -23.90 -14.11 3.90
N GLY A 67 -23.66 -12.85 4.30
CA GLY A 67 -23.90 -12.39 5.66
C GLY A 67 -22.89 -12.86 6.72
N ALA A 68 -21.83 -13.55 6.35
CA ALA A 68 -20.80 -13.99 7.28
C ALA A 68 -20.01 -12.80 7.88
N THR A 69 -19.26 -13.09 8.94
CA THR A 69 -18.41 -12.10 9.61
C THR A 69 -16.97 -12.23 9.13
N ILE A 70 -16.41 -11.13 8.67
CA ILE A 70 -14.99 -10.97 8.37
C ILE A 70 -14.33 -10.34 9.58
N ILE A 71 -13.20 -10.87 9.99
CA ILE A 71 -12.38 -10.33 11.09
C ILE A 71 -10.99 -10.04 10.52
N GLU A 72 -10.40 -8.88 10.82
CA GLU A 72 -9.02 -8.60 10.41
C GLU A 72 -8.31 -7.74 11.47
N PRO A 73 -7.08 -8.13 11.88
CA PRO A 73 -6.26 -7.31 12.75
C PRO A 73 -5.57 -6.22 11.94
N THR A 74 -6.19 -5.05 11.85
CA THR A 74 -5.64 -3.92 11.10
C THR A 74 -6.28 -2.60 11.51
N SER A 75 -5.47 -1.55 11.51
CA SER A 75 -5.91 -0.16 11.72
C SER A 75 -5.65 0.73 10.51
N GLY A 76 -5.05 0.16 9.45
CA GLY A 76 -4.61 0.90 8.28
C GLY A 76 -5.58 0.83 7.10
N ASN A 77 -5.03 1.10 5.93
CA ASN A 77 -5.76 1.14 4.65
C ASN A 77 -6.49 -0.16 4.31
N THR A 78 -5.96 -1.30 4.75
CA THR A 78 -6.63 -2.61 4.57
C THR A 78 -7.99 -2.62 5.27
N GLY A 79 -8.07 -2.09 6.49
CA GLY A 79 -9.34 -1.97 7.22
C GLY A 79 -10.36 -1.09 6.49
N VAL A 80 -9.89 0.00 5.88
CA VAL A 80 -10.76 0.90 5.09
C VAL A 80 -11.29 0.20 3.83
N GLY A 81 -10.41 -0.46 3.08
CA GLY A 81 -10.81 -1.25 1.90
C GLY A 81 -11.77 -2.38 2.26
N LEU A 82 -11.49 -3.13 3.33
CA LEU A 82 -12.37 -4.19 3.82
C LEU A 82 -13.73 -3.64 4.25
N ALA A 83 -13.78 -2.50 4.94
CA ALA A 83 -15.03 -1.89 5.37
C ALA A 83 -15.90 -1.47 4.18
N MET A 84 -15.29 -0.85 3.16
CA MET A 84 -15.99 -0.50 1.92
C MET A 84 -16.57 -1.75 1.24
N VAL A 85 -15.75 -2.78 1.01
CA VAL A 85 -16.18 -3.98 0.27
C VAL A 85 -17.20 -4.80 1.06
N ALA A 86 -16.98 -4.98 2.38
CA ALA A 86 -17.89 -5.70 3.25
C ALA A 86 -19.29 -5.07 3.26
N THR A 87 -19.36 -3.74 3.39
CA THR A 87 -20.63 -3.00 3.34
C THR A 87 -21.37 -3.21 2.00
N ILE A 88 -20.65 -3.13 0.88
CA ILE A 88 -21.25 -3.30 -0.46
C ILE A 88 -21.74 -4.72 -0.70
N LYS A 89 -21.02 -5.72 -0.17
CA LYS A 89 -21.35 -7.14 -0.35
C LYS A 89 -22.25 -7.72 0.76
N GLY A 90 -22.58 -6.93 1.81
CA GLY A 90 -23.46 -7.33 2.89
C GLY A 90 -22.81 -8.25 3.92
N TYR A 91 -21.51 -8.11 4.16
CA TYR A 91 -20.78 -8.81 5.21
C TYR A 91 -20.69 -7.99 6.49
N HIS A 92 -20.63 -8.66 7.63
CA HIS A 92 -20.26 -8.01 8.88
C HIS A 92 -18.72 -7.92 8.96
N LEU A 93 -18.21 -6.77 9.40
CA LEU A 93 -16.75 -6.59 9.56
C LEU A 93 -16.41 -6.23 10.99
N ILE A 94 -15.49 -6.98 11.58
CA ILE A 94 -14.87 -6.68 12.87
C ILE A 94 -13.38 -6.42 12.65
N LEU A 95 -12.93 -5.25 13.07
CA LEU A 95 -11.51 -4.88 13.03
C LEU A 95 -10.95 -4.82 14.44
N THR A 96 -9.87 -5.54 14.68
CA THR A 96 -9.13 -5.45 15.95
C THR A 96 -7.92 -4.55 15.78
N MET A 97 -7.71 -3.61 16.71
CA MET A 97 -6.62 -2.65 16.65
C MET A 97 -6.26 -2.12 18.03
N PRO A 98 -5.00 -1.68 18.25
CA PRO A 98 -4.59 -1.04 19.51
C PRO A 98 -5.41 0.22 19.80
N GLU A 99 -5.70 0.46 21.07
CA GLU A 99 -6.39 1.67 21.53
C GLU A 99 -5.63 2.97 21.28
N THR A 100 -4.35 2.88 20.93
CA THR A 100 -3.49 4.02 20.57
C THR A 100 -3.81 4.58 19.16
N MET A 101 -4.64 3.88 18.37
CA MET A 101 -5.03 4.36 17.04
C MET A 101 -5.89 5.64 17.12
N SER A 102 -5.64 6.58 16.21
CA SER A 102 -6.29 7.89 16.20
C SER A 102 -7.83 7.81 16.09
N LEU A 103 -8.50 8.80 16.65
CA LEU A 103 -9.97 8.89 16.60
C LEU A 103 -10.47 9.01 15.16
N GLU A 104 -9.75 9.74 14.30
CA GLU A 104 -10.10 9.92 12.89
C GLU A 104 -10.17 8.59 12.16
N ARG A 105 -9.17 7.71 12.37
CA ARG A 105 -9.14 6.35 11.79
C ARG A 105 -10.30 5.50 12.29
N ARG A 106 -10.56 5.53 13.61
CA ARG A 106 -11.69 4.78 14.19
C ARG A 106 -13.04 5.28 13.65
N ASN A 107 -13.20 6.60 13.54
CA ASN A 107 -14.44 7.20 13.04
C ASN A 107 -14.66 6.88 11.56
N LEU A 108 -13.61 6.93 10.74
CA LEU A 108 -13.67 6.55 9.32
C LEU A 108 -14.17 5.10 9.16
N LEU A 109 -13.57 4.17 9.91
CA LEU A 109 -13.94 2.75 9.85
C LEU A 109 -15.37 2.49 10.34
N LYS A 110 -15.81 3.16 11.42
CA LYS A 110 -17.19 3.10 11.92
C LYS A 110 -18.17 3.68 10.92
N ALA A 111 -17.84 4.80 10.27
CA ALA A 111 -18.69 5.41 9.25
C ALA A 111 -18.92 4.48 8.05
N LEU A 112 -17.95 3.61 7.74
CA LEU A 112 -18.06 2.56 6.73
C LEU A 112 -18.71 1.26 7.24
N GLY A 113 -19.27 1.27 8.47
CA GLY A 113 -20.03 0.13 9.02
C GLY A 113 -19.18 -0.92 9.76
N ALA A 114 -17.89 -0.73 9.94
CA ALA A 114 -17.05 -1.69 10.68
C ALA A 114 -17.29 -1.61 12.20
N GLN A 115 -17.38 -2.76 12.84
CA GLN A 115 -17.27 -2.88 14.30
C GLN A 115 -15.78 -2.85 14.68
N ILE A 116 -15.44 -2.02 15.68
CA ILE A 116 -14.05 -1.91 16.16
C ILE A 116 -13.96 -2.55 17.55
N VAL A 117 -12.99 -3.44 17.70
CA VAL A 117 -12.57 -4.02 18.96
C VAL A 117 -11.18 -3.51 19.29
N LEU A 118 -11.09 -2.68 20.34
CA LEU A 118 -9.82 -2.12 20.80
C LEU A 118 -9.10 -3.13 21.69
N THR A 119 -7.78 -3.19 21.53
CA THR A 119 -6.89 -4.00 22.34
C THR A 119 -5.91 -3.12 23.11
N ASP A 120 -5.29 -3.68 24.13
CA ASP A 120 -4.29 -2.96 24.95
C ASP A 120 -3.19 -2.37 24.05
N GLY A 121 -2.94 -1.07 24.23
CA GLY A 121 -1.94 -0.32 23.49
C GLY A 121 -0.52 -0.85 23.65
N LEU A 122 -0.17 -1.34 24.85
CA LEU A 122 1.15 -1.91 25.14
C LEU A 122 1.39 -3.23 24.38
N GLY A 123 0.33 -4.00 24.13
CA GLY A 123 0.41 -5.25 23.35
C GLY A 123 0.51 -5.04 21.86
N GLY A 124 0.32 -3.82 21.36
CA GLY A 124 0.46 -3.46 19.94
C GLY A 124 -0.33 -4.36 18.98
N MET A 125 0.22 -4.61 17.80
CA MET A 125 -0.43 -5.47 16.80
C MET A 125 -0.50 -6.94 17.23
N ALA A 126 0.41 -7.42 18.06
CA ALA A 126 0.37 -8.80 18.55
C ALA A 126 -0.91 -9.07 19.37
N ALA A 127 -1.31 -8.14 20.26
CA ALA A 127 -2.56 -8.23 20.99
C ALA A 127 -3.78 -8.18 20.06
N SER A 128 -3.73 -7.38 19.01
CA SER A 128 -4.81 -7.30 18.02
C SER A 128 -4.96 -8.58 17.21
N ILE A 129 -3.85 -9.23 16.84
CA ILE A 129 -3.85 -10.53 16.16
C ILE A 129 -4.45 -11.62 17.07
N ALA A 130 -4.01 -11.68 18.34
CA ALA A 130 -4.54 -12.64 19.31
C ALA A 130 -6.05 -12.45 19.52
N LYS A 131 -6.51 -11.19 19.63
CA LYS A 131 -7.94 -10.87 19.75
C LYS A 131 -8.75 -11.23 18.51
N ALA A 132 -8.20 -11.05 17.33
CA ALA A 132 -8.86 -11.49 16.09
C ALA A 132 -9.04 -13.01 16.06
N GLN A 133 -8.04 -13.77 16.50
CA GLN A 133 -8.12 -15.23 16.60
C GLN A 133 -9.17 -15.70 17.63
N GLU A 134 -9.20 -15.08 18.83
CA GLU A 134 -10.21 -15.34 19.85
C GLU A 134 -11.64 -15.11 19.30
N LEU A 135 -11.85 -13.99 18.60
CA LEU A 135 -13.15 -13.66 18.01
C LEU A 135 -13.54 -14.67 16.92
N ARG A 136 -12.61 -15.05 16.06
CA ARG A 136 -12.83 -16.06 15.02
C ARG A 136 -13.29 -17.39 15.64
N ASP A 137 -12.65 -17.81 16.72
CA ASP A 137 -12.97 -19.08 17.38
C ASP A 137 -14.33 -19.03 18.12
N SER A 138 -14.77 -17.83 18.53
CA SER A 138 -16.04 -17.62 19.23
C SER A 138 -17.23 -17.32 18.28
N ILE A 139 -16.98 -16.90 17.05
CA ILE A 139 -18.04 -16.52 16.08
C ILE A 139 -18.09 -17.59 14.97
N PRO A 140 -19.10 -18.48 14.96
CA PRO A 140 -19.19 -19.54 13.97
C PRO A 140 -19.27 -18.98 12.53
N GLY A 141 -18.47 -19.54 11.63
CA GLY A 141 -18.44 -19.14 10.21
C GLY A 141 -17.76 -17.81 9.92
N SER A 142 -17.10 -17.21 10.92
CA SER A 142 -16.25 -16.03 10.69
C SER A 142 -14.91 -16.41 10.05
N VAL A 143 -14.34 -15.46 9.30
CA VAL A 143 -13.09 -15.66 8.54
C VAL A 143 -12.11 -14.52 8.83
N ILE A 144 -10.83 -14.85 9.06
CA ILE A 144 -9.71 -13.90 9.01
C ILE A 144 -9.07 -14.02 7.64
N LEU A 145 -8.94 -12.92 6.90
CA LEU A 145 -8.44 -12.92 5.53
C LEU A 145 -6.91 -12.96 5.41
N GLN A 146 -6.19 -12.52 6.47
CA GLN A 146 -4.73 -12.64 6.61
C GLN A 146 -3.94 -11.95 5.49
N GLN A 147 -4.01 -10.64 5.40
CA GLN A 147 -3.36 -9.85 4.33
C GLN A 147 -1.87 -10.15 4.08
N PHE A 148 -1.13 -10.60 5.10
CA PHE A 148 0.31 -10.89 4.99
C PHE A 148 0.63 -12.29 4.42
N GLU A 149 -0.38 -13.16 4.33
CA GLU A 149 -0.22 -14.56 3.92
C GLU A 149 -1.13 -14.94 2.76
N ASN A 150 -2.21 -14.20 2.53
CA ASN A 150 -3.22 -14.52 1.53
C ASN A 150 -2.70 -14.27 0.11
N PRO A 151 -2.58 -15.31 -0.73
CA PRO A 151 -2.03 -15.18 -2.09
C PRO A 151 -2.89 -14.29 -3.00
N ALA A 152 -4.19 -14.10 -2.70
CA ALA A 152 -5.07 -13.20 -3.44
C ALA A 152 -4.58 -11.74 -3.41
N ASN A 153 -3.81 -11.35 -2.38
CA ASN A 153 -3.18 -10.05 -2.27
C ASN A 153 -2.13 -9.83 -3.39
N ALA A 154 -1.18 -10.73 -3.58
CA ALA A 154 -0.21 -10.60 -4.67
C ALA A 154 -0.85 -10.84 -6.05
N ALA A 155 -1.78 -11.79 -6.15
CA ALA A 155 -2.44 -12.13 -7.40
C ALA A 155 -3.24 -10.97 -8.00
N VAL A 156 -3.87 -10.10 -7.19
CA VAL A 156 -4.58 -8.93 -7.73
C VAL A 156 -3.64 -7.92 -8.36
N HIS A 157 -2.45 -7.73 -7.79
CA HIS A 157 -1.46 -6.82 -8.35
C HIS A 157 -0.83 -7.36 -9.63
N GLU A 158 -0.66 -8.68 -9.72
CA GLU A 158 -0.19 -9.35 -10.92
C GLU A 158 -1.19 -9.19 -12.08
N ARG A 159 -2.48 -9.48 -11.85
CA ARG A 159 -3.50 -9.43 -12.90
C ARG A 159 -4.04 -8.02 -13.22
N THR A 160 -3.78 -7.00 -12.37
CA THR A 160 -4.32 -5.65 -12.56
C THR A 160 -3.24 -4.58 -12.52
N THR A 161 -2.66 -4.26 -11.37
CA THR A 161 -1.74 -3.13 -11.20
C THR A 161 -0.53 -3.22 -12.13
N GLY A 162 0.07 -4.40 -12.26
CA GLY A 162 1.21 -4.63 -13.16
C GLY A 162 0.83 -4.50 -14.64
N GLU A 163 -0.31 -5.07 -15.03
CA GLU A 163 -0.82 -4.97 -16.41
C GLU A 163 -1.23 -3.53 -16.76
N GLU A 164 -1.79 -2.78 -15.79
CA GLU A 164 -2.08 -1.37 -15.98
C GLU A 164 -0.80 -0.56 -16.22
N ILE A 165 0.25 -0.79 -15.42
CA ILE A 165 1.56 -0.11 -15.58
C ILE A 165 2.15 -0.43 -16.94
N TRP A 166 2.15 -1.71 -17.36
CA TRP A 166 2.66 -2.12 -18.66
C TRP A 166 1.93 -1.43 -19.80
N ARG A 167 0.60 -1.51 -19.79
CA ARG A 167 -0.28 -0.89 -20.80
C ARG A 167 -0.10 0.63 -20.87
N ASP A 168 -0.13 1.30 -19.71
CA ASP A 168 -0.18 2.76 -19.63
C ASP A 168 1.21 3.42 -19.85
N THR A 169 2.28 2.61 -19.90
CA THR A 169 3.62 3.03 -20.32
C THR A 169 3.97 2.60 -21.75
N ASP A 170 3.01 2.05 -22.51
CA ASP A 170 3.25 1.45 -23.83
C ASP A 170 4.38 0.38 -23.80
N GLY A 171 4.53 -0.31 -22.67
CA GLY A 171 5.57 -1.33 -22.46
C GLY A 171 6.99 -0.78 -22.26
N GLU A 172 7.15 0.52 -22.06
CA GLU A 172 8.47 1.16 -21.92
C GLU A 172 8.94 1.33 -20.48
N VAL A 173 8.19 0.82 -19.48
CA VAL A 173 8.65 0.81 -18.09
C VAL A 173 9.95 0.01 -17.97
N ALA A 174 11.01 0.64 -17.46
CA ALA A 174 12.31 0.00 -17.27
C ALA A 174 12.60 -0.29 -15.78
N VAL A 175 12.04 0.51 -14.87
CA VAL A 175 12.25 0.35 -13.42
C VAL A 175 10.90 0.50 -12.73
N PHE A 176 10.61 -0.39 -11.79
CA PHE A 176 9.46 -0.30 -10.89
C PHE A 176 9.91 -0.22 -9.44
N VAL A 177 9.39 0.76 -8.71
CA VAL A 177 9.76 1.06 -7.32
C VAL A 177 8.52 1.00 -6.43
N ALA A 178 8.54 0.19 -5.38
CA ALA A 178 7.43 0.10 -4.44
C ALA A 178 7.88 -0.19 -3.00
N GLY A 179 7.22 0.46 -2.04
CA GLY A 179 7.39 0.17 -0.62
C GLY A 179 6.82 -1.20 -0.23
N VAL A 180 7.50 -1.89 0.67
CA VAL A 180 7.11 -3.23 1.12
C VAL A 180 6.42 -3.19 2.48
N GLY A 181 5.09 -3.32 2.47
CA GLY A 181 4.29 -3.60 3.67
C GLY A 181 4.00 -5.09 3.78
N THR A 182 3.08 -5.61 2.96
CA THR A 182 2.77 -7.05 2.90
C THR A 182 3.59 -7.83 1.86
N GLY A 183 4.32 -7.14 0.98
CA GLY A 183 5.03 -7.74 -0.16
C GLY A 183 4.14 -7.97 -1.38
N GLY A 184 2.81 -7.96 -1.22
CA GLY A 184 1.89 -8.31 -2.30
C GLY A 184 2.00 -7.40 -3.53
N ALA A 185 2.10 -6.08 -3.34
CA ALA A 185 2.17 -5.13 -4.45
C ALA A 185 3.48 -5.27 -5.24
N VAL A 186 4.64 -5.21 -4.57
CA VAL A 186 5.93 -5.29 -5.26
C VAL A 186 6.08 -6.62 -6.00
N CYS A 187 5.76 -7.75 -5.36
CA CYS A 187 5.92 -9.08 -5.97
C CYS A 187 4.88 -9.37 -7.05
N GLY A 188 3.61 -8.95 -6.85
CA GLY A 188 2.57 -9.12 -7.86
C GLY A 188 2.86 -8.31 -9.13
N VAL A 189 3.21 -7.03 -8.97
CA VAL A 189 3.60 -6.18 -10.12
C VAL A 189 4.86 -6.71 -10.79
N ALA A 190 5.88 -7.12 -10.01
CA ALA A 190 7.11 -7.69 -10.56
C ALA A 190 6.83 -8.90 -11.44
N ARG A 191 5.97 -9.84 -10.98
CA ARG A 191 5.60 -11.02 -11.78
C ARG A 191 4.91 -10.64 -13.08
N ALA A 192 4.00 -9.67 -13.07
CA ALA A 192 3.35 -9.20 -14.29
C ALA A 192 4.37 -8.57 -15.25
N LEU A 193 5.15 -7.61 -14.77
CA LEU A 193 6.10 -6.88 -15.61
C LEU A 193 7.20 -7.79 -16.18
N LYS A 194 7.77 -8.68 -15.35
CA LYS A 194 8.82 -9.62 -15.80
C LYS A 194 8.32 -10.70 -16.77
N LYS A 195 7.01 -10.99 -16.82
CA LYS A 195 6.42 -11.81 -17.86
C LYS A 195 6.45 -11.13 -19.24
N HIS A 196 6.29 -9.83 -19.28
CA HIS A 196 6.37 -9.03 -20.51
C HIS A 196 7.82 -8.77 -20.90
N ASN A 197 8.65 -8.35 -19.94
CA ASN A 197 10.07 -8.10 -20.15
C ASN A 197 10.87 -8.47 -18.88
N PRO A 198 11.67 -9.54 -18.90
CA PRO A 198 12.44 -9.99 -17.75
C PRO A 198 13.53 -9.01 -17.29
N ASP A 199 13.92 -8.06 -18.15
CA ASP A 199 14.97 -7.07 -17.85
C ASP A 199 14.46 -5.86 -17.06
N ILE A 200 13.13 -5.77 -16.77
CA ILE A 200 12.58 -4.70 -15.93
C ILE A 200 13.14 -4.83 -14.52
N TYR A 201 13.74 -3.73 -14.05
CA TYR A 201 14.40 -3.68 -12.75
C TYR A 201 13.41 -3.39 -11.64
N ILE A 202 13.33 -4.26 -10.65
CA ILE A 202 12.34 -4.20 -9.56
C ILE A 202 13.05 -3.80 -8.27
N VAL A 203 12.62 -2.69 -7.68
CA VAL A 203 13.17 -2.16 -6.44
C VAL A 203 12.13 -2.21 -5.32
N ALA A 204 12.46 -2.96 -4.28
CA ALA A 204 11.71 -3.02 -3.04
C ALA A 204 12.23 -1.97 -2.06
N VAL A 205 11.36 -1.12 -1.55
CA VAL A 205 11.72 -0.07 -0.59
C VAL A 205 11.34 -0.46 0.83
N GLU A 206 12.30 -0.30 1.76
CA GLU A 206 12.08 -0.46 3.20
C GLU A 206 12.62 0.74 3.97
N PRO A 207 12.24 0.95 5.26
CA PRO A 207 12.84 1.97 6.10
C PRO A 207 14.32 1.65 6.37
N ALA A 208 15.21 2.62 6.17
CA ALA A 208 16.65 2.45 6.44
C ALA A 208 16.94 2.14 7.92
N SER A 209 16.08 2.60 8.84
CA SER A 209 16.18 2.33 10.27
C SER A 209 15.73 0.91 10.66
N SER A 210 15.00 0.20 9.78
CA SER A 210 14.53 -1.17 10.00
C SER A 210 14.74 -2.02 8.73
N PRO A 211 16.00 -2.32 8.37
CA PRO A 211 16.38 -2.91 7.08
C PRO A 211 16.21 -4.45 7.08
N VAL A 212 15.04 -4.95 7.43
CA VAL A 212 14.76 -6.38 7.63
C VAL A 212 14.85 -7.18 6.34
N LEU A 213 14.43 -6.60 5.20
CA LEU A 213 14.51 -7.27 3.89
C LEU A 213 15.96 -7.39 3.41
N ALA A 214 16.81 -6.42 3.77
CA ALA A 214 18.25 -6.48 3.50
C ALA A 214 19.02 -7.34 4.52
N GLY A 215 18.35 -8.03 5.45
CA GLY A 215 18.95 -8.92 6.44
C GLY A 215 19.42 -8.22 7.72
N GLY A 216 19.02 -6.97 7.95
CA GLY A 216 19.27 -6.24 9.18
C GLY A 216 18.23 -6.50 10.26
N GLU A 217 18.35 -5.80 11.39
CA GLU A 217 17.47 -5.94 12.54
C GLU A 217 16.23 -5.03 12.43
N ALA A 218 15.11 -5.53 12.95
CA ALA A 218 13.88 -4.76 13.07
C ALA A 218 14.01 -3.65 14.11
N ALA A 219 13.60 -2.44 13.75
CA ALA A 219 13.60 -1.29 14.66
C ALA A 219 12.40 -0.36 14.38
N PRO A 220 12.04 0.52 15.33
CA PRO A 220 11.03 1.54 15.11
C PRO A 220 11.40 2.48 13.95
N HIS A 221 10.41 2.83 13.13
CA HIS A 221 10.53 3.78 12.03
C HIS A 221 9.24 4.60 11.88
N ARG A 222 9.30 5.68 11.08
CA ARG A 222 8.19 6.62 10.89
C ARG A 222 7.49 6.51 9.53
N ILE A 223 7.95 5.64 8.64
CA ILE A 223 7.34 5.45 7.31
C ILE A 223 6.12 4.54 7.43
N GLN A 224 4.97 5.11 7.77
CA GLN A 224 3.73 4.35 7.91
C GLN A 224 3.34 3.65 6.59
N GLY A 225 2.86 2.41 6.70
CA GLY A 225 2.35 1.61 5.58
C GLY A 225 3.34 0.61 4.99
N ILE A 226 4.63 0.74 5.30
CA ILE A 226 5.70 -0.22 4.94
C ILE A 226 6.51 -0.61 6.17
N GLY A 227 7.47 -1.52 6.03
CA GLY A 227 8.35 -1.91 7.13
C GLY A 227 7.60 -2.65 8.25
N ALA A 228 7.11 -3.85 7.99
CA ALA A 228 6.32 -4.63 8.96
C ALA A 228 7.16 -5.18 10.14
N ASN A 229 8.46 -4.92 10.18
CA ASN A 229 9.44 -5.43 11.16
C ASN A 229 9.62 -6.97 11.14
N PHE A 230 9.18 -7.60 10.07
CA PHE A 230 9.43 -9.01 9.73
C PHE A 230 9.36 -9.17 8.20
N ILE A 231 9.91 -10.27 7.67
CA ILE A 231 9.79 -10.60 6.25
C ILE A 231 8.40 -11.21 5.99
N PRO A 232 7.51 -10.53 5.22
CA PRO A 232 6.18 -11.05 4.93
C PRO A 232 6.23 -12.33 4.10
N LYS A 233 5.31 -13.28 4.32
CA LYS A 233 5.25 -14.52 3.54
C LYS A 233 4.99 -14.30 2.04
N LEU A 234 4.37 -13.18 1.68
CA LEU A 234 4.12 -12.83 0.27
C LEU A 234 5.34 -12.20 -0.42
N TYR A 235 6.37 -11.82 0.35
CA TYR A 235 7.60 -11.27 -0.22
C TYR A 235 8.44 -12.38 -0.86
N ASP A 236 8.66 -12.24 -2.15
CA ASP A 236 9.42 -13.19 -2.97
C ASP A 236 10.68 -12.49 -3.49
N VAL A 237 11.81 -12.78 -2.86
CA VAL A 237 13.10 -12.20 -3.21
C VAL A 237 13.53 -12.53 -4.65
N SER A 238 13.02 -13.62 -5.22
CA SER A 238 13.43 -14.06 -6.56
C SER A 238 12.97 -13.15 -7.69
N VAL A 239 11.97 -12.28 -7.44
CA VAL A 239 11.44 -11.33 -8.43
C VAL A 239 11.88 -9.89 -8.17
N VAL A 240 12.68 -9.66 -7.13
CA VAL A 240 13.19 -8.34 -6.72
C VAL A 240 14.68 -8.26 -7.05
N ASP A 241 15.08 -7.20 -7.73
CA ASP A 241 16.48 -7.01 -8.16
C ASP A 241 17.27 -6.22 -7.10
N GLU A 242 16.62 -5.31 -6.37
CA GLU A 242 17.27 -4.51 -5.32
C GLU A 242 16.33 -4.24 -4.15
N VAL A 243 16.89 -4.22 -2.93
CA VAL A 243 16.23 -3.67 -1.73
C VAL A 243 16.91 -2.35 -1.38
N MET A 244 16.12 -1.27 -1.34
CA MET A 244 16.62 0.07 -1.02
C MET A 244 16.06 0.57 0.32
N GLY A 245 16.97 0.82 1.28
CA GLY A 245 16.64 1.46 2.54
C GLY A 245 16.47 2.98 2.37
N VAL A 246 15.33 3.52 2.80
CA VAL A 246 15.04 4.96 2.73
C VAL A 246 15.01 5.56 4.14
N PRO A 247 15.77 6.63 4.40
CA PRO A 247 15.69 7.35 5.68
C PRO A 247 14.31 7.98 5.90
N ASP A 248 13.82 7.96 7.14
CA ASP A 248 12.49 8.48 7.50
C ASP A 248 12.32 9.96 7.10
N ASP A 249 13.35 10.79 7.34
CA ASP A 249 13.32 12.22 7.02
C ASP A 249 13.24 12.48 5.51
N GLU A 250 13.93 11.68 4.73
CA GLU A 250 13.89 11.78 3.26
C GLU A 250 12.53 11.36 2.69
N ALA A 251 11.89 10.35 3.29
CA ALA A 251 10.53 9.96 2.93
C ALA A 251 9.53 11.07 3.23
N ILE A 252 9.64 11.71 4.41
CA ILE A 252 8.79 12.85 4.81
C ILE A 252 9.06 14.06 3.91
N ARG A 253 10.34 14.39 3.66
CA ARG A 253 10.74 15.49 2.78
C ARG A 253 10.16 15.32 1.37
N ALA A 254 10.35 14.16 0.76
CA ALA A 254 9.84 13.87 -0.58
C ALA A 254 8.29 13.93 -0.62
N GLY A 255 7.60 13.46 0.42
CA GLY A 255 6.15 13.59 0.52
C GLY A 255 5.66 15.05 0.58
N ARG A 256 6.35 15.92 1.33
CA ARG A 256 6.09 17.39 1.35
C ARG A 256 6.37 18.03 0.00
N GLU A 257 7.45 17.63 -0.64
CA GLU A 257 7.82 18.15 -1.95
C GLU A 257 6.81 17.77 -3.03
N LEU A 258 6.24 16.56 -3.02
CA LEU A 258 5.14 16.19 -3.90
C LEU A 258 3.95 17.14 -3.76
N ALA A 259 3.59 17.52 -2.54
CA ALA A 259 2.52 18.49 -2.32
C ALA A 259 2.89 19.88 -2.86
N ALA A 260 4.13 20.33 -2.68
CA ALA A 260 4.60 21.66 -3.07
C ALA A 260 4.88 21.81 -4.58
N THR A 261 5.31 20.72 -5.25
CA THR A 261 5.71 20.77 -6.68
C THR A 261 4.63 20.28 -7.63
N GLU A 262 3.81 19.32 -7.18
CA GLU A 262 2.80 18.66 -8.02
C GLU A 262 1.36 18.98 -7.56
N GLY A 263 1.17 19.60 -6.37
CA GLY A 263 -0.15 19.72 -5.75
C GLY A 263 -0.71 18.36 -5.29
N LEU A 264 0.14 17.33 -5.19
CA LEU A 264 -0.26 15.95 -4.90
C LEU A 264 -0.07 15.62 -3.42
N LEU A 265 -1.16 15.47 -2.68
CA LEU A 265 -1.11 14.95 -1.31
C LEU A 265 -1.02 13.43 -1.33
N ALA A 266 0.12 12.89 -0.91
CA ALA A 266 0.38 11.45 -0.85
C ALA A 266 0.93 11.06 0.53
N GLY A 267 0.82 9.78 0.90
CA GLY A 267 1.29 9.28 2.20
C GLY A 267 2.82 9.23 2.31
N ILE A 268 3.34 8.98 3.53
CA ILE A 268 4.78 8.94 3.82
C ILE A 268 5.49 7.87 2.96
N SER A 269 4.87 6.71 2.80
CA SER A 269 5.43 5.63 1.96
C SER A 269 5.49 5.99 0.46
N SER A 270 4.64 6.90 0.01
CA SER A 270 4.73 7.48 -1.34
C SER A 270 5.98 8.34 -1.47
N GLY A 271 6.28 9.18 -0.46
CA GLY A 271 7.52 9.94 -0.40
C GLY A 271 8.76 9.03 -0.42
N ALA A 272 8.72 7.91 0.31
CA ALA A 272 9.81 6.92 0.27
C ALA A 272 10.02 6.33 -1.13
N ALA A 273 8.95 5.96 -1.83
CA ALA A 273 9.03 5.42 -3.19
C ALA A 273 9.57 6.45 -4.19
N VAL A 274 9.15 7.72 -4.08
CA VAL A 274 9.62 8.80 -4.97
C VAL A 274 11.07 9.15 -4.68
N TYR A 275 11.48 9.20 -3.40
CA TYR A 275 12.90 9.37 -3.04
C TYR A 275 13.77 8.27 -3.66
N ALA A 276 13.36 7.00 -3.50
CA ALA A 276 14.09 5.88 -4.08
C ALA A 276 14.16 5.98 -5.62
N ALA A 277 13.05 6.32 -6.28
CA ALA A 277 13.02 6.53 -7.72
C ALA A 277 13.96 7.66 -8.17
N ARG A 278 14.04 8.76 -7.40
CA ARG A 278 15.03 9.83 -7.63
C ARG A 278 16.46 9.33 -7.53
N GLN A 279 16.79 8.55 -6.50
CA GLN A 279 18.14 8.00 -6.36
C GLN A 279 18.52 7.09 -7.53
N LEU A 280 17.57 6.30 -8.03
CA LEU A 280 17.77 5.45 -9.20
C LEU A 280 17.95 6.27 -10.49
N SER A 281 17.15 7.31 -10.69
CA SER A 281 17.25 8.16 -11.90
C SER A 281 18.60 8.89 -12.06
N LEU A 282 19.35 9.04 -10.96
CA LEU A 282 20.69 9.62 -10.96
C LEU A 282 21.79 8.62 -11.33
N ARG A 283 21.47 7.32 -11.40
CA ARG A 283 22.44 6.28 -11.78
C ARG A 283 22.61 6.24 -13.30
N PRO A 284 23.83 6.07 -13.81
CA PRO A 284 24.08 6.06 -15.26
C PRO A 284 23.28 5.01 -16.03
N GLU A 285 23.07 3.82 -15.46
CA GLU A 285 22.33 2.72 -16.07
C GLU A 285 20.84 2.98 -16.26
N PHE A 286 20.26 3.88 -15.44
CA PHE A 286 18.84 4.26 -15.49
C PHE A 286 18.58 5.63 -16.11
N LYS A 287 19.65 6.27 -16.59
CA LYS A 287 19.56 7.53 -17.30
C LYS A 287 18.63 7.41 -18.51
N ASN A 288 17.70 8.33 -18.67
CA ASN A 288 16.68 8.30 -19.73
C ASN A 288 15.78 7.04 -19.74
N LYS A 289 15.63 6.36 -18.59
CA LYS A 289 14.72 5.22 -18.46
C LYS A 289 13.42 5.62 -17.77
N LYS A 290 12.29 5.05 -18.20
CA LYS A 290 11.00 5.24 -17.52
C LYS A 290 11.01 4.50 -16.17
N ILE A 291 10.99 5.28 -15.08
CA ILE A 291 10.93 4.79 -13.70
C ILE A 291 9.52 5.04 -13.17
N VAL A 292 8.82 3.97 -12.78
CA VAL A 292 7.49 4.04 -12.19
C VAL A 292 7.59 3.82 -10.69
N ALA A 293 7.16 4.81 -9.91
CA ALA A 293 7.02 4.74 -8.46
C ALA A 293 5.56 4.51 -8.06
N LEU A 294 5.31 3.54 -7.19
CA LEU A 294 3.98 3.26 -6.66
C LEU A 294 3.68 4.17 -5.48
N LEU A 295 2.63 4.98 -5.58
CA LEU A 295 2.13 5.86 -4.54
C LEU A 295 0.85 5.26 -3.93
N PRO A 296 0.94 4.62 -2.75
CA PRO A 296 -0.12 3.72 -2.28
C PRO A 296 -1.42 4.39 -1.85
N ASP A 297 -1.39 5.63 -1.37
CA ASP A 297 -2.56 6.27 -0.77
C ASP A 297 -2.52 7.80 -0.76
N THR A 298 -3.63 8.40 -0.26
CA THR A 298 -3.79 9.85 -0.11
C THR A 298 -3.08 10.39 1.13
N GLY A 299 -2.53 11.61 1.04
CA GLY A 299 -1.90 12.33 2.16
C GLY A 299 -2.87 12.83 3.23
N GLU A 300 -4.16 12.95 2.95
CA GLU A 300 -5.17 13.42 3.93
C GLU A 300 -5.21 12.56 5.20
N ARG A 301 -4.80 11.29 5.11
CA ARG A 301 -4.71 10.37 6.26
C ARG A 301 -3.55 10.66 7.21
N TYR A 302 -2.68 11.61 6.84
CA TYR A 302 -1.42 11.91 7.53
C TYR A 302 -1.35 13.36 8.02
N LEU A 303 -2.46 14.14 7.95
CA LEU A 303 -2.48 15.55 8.33
C LEU A 303 -2.09 15.80 9.79
N SER A 304 -2.35 14.84 10.69
CA SER A 304 -1.97 14.89 12.10
C SER A 304 -0.63 14.20 12.41
N THR A 305 0.16 13.86 11.38
CA THR A 305 1.48 13.22 11.54
C THR A 305 2.61 14.19 11.21
N GLU A 306 3.86 13.75 11.46
CA GLU A 306 5.06 14.52 11.11
C GLU A 306 5.14 14.91 9.63
N LEU A 307 4.44 14.20 8.74
CA LEU A 307 4.42 14.53 7.31
C LEU A 307 4.01 15.98 7.06
N PHE A 308 2.98 16.48 7.76
CA PHE A 308 2.47 17.84 7.58
C PHE A 308 2.58 18.71 8.84
N ALA A 309 3.29 18.26 9.87
CA ALA A 309 3.57 19.06 11.05
C ALA A 309 4.80 19.98 10.84
N PHE A 310 4.69 20.95 9.92
CA PHE A 310 5.81 21.77 9.47
C PHE A 310 6.55 22.48 10.61
N ASP A 311 5.82 23.07 11.57
CA ASP A 311 6.41 23.81 12.68
C ASP A 311 7.03 22.89 13.75
N ALA A 312 6.38 21.75 14.01
CA ALA A 312 6.84 20.79 15.02
C ALA A 312 7.96 19.86 14.50
N TYR A 313 8.05 19.72 13.19
CA TYR A 313 9.03 18.86 12.52
C TYR A 313 9.58 19.55 11.25
N PRO A 314 10.40 20.59 11.42
CA PRO A 314 11.07 21.25 10.30
C PRO A 314 12.12 20.32 9.68
N LEU A 315 12.18 20.28 8.34
CA LEU A 315 13.16 19.53 7.55
C LEU A 315 13.88 20.52 6.61
N ASP A 316 14.69 21.37 7.17
CA ASP A 316 15.48 22.36 6.44
C ASP A 316 16.71 21.75 5.78
#